data_45a532c1fa392594ce535ca8b72dd715
#
_entry.id   45a532c1fa392594ce535ca8b72dd715
#
_cell.length_a   1.000
_cell.length_b   1.000
_cell.length_c   1.000
_cell.angle_alpha   90.00
_cell.angle_beta   90.00
_cell.angle_gamma   90.00
#
_symmetry.space_group_name_H-M   'P 1'
#
loop_
_entity.id
_entity.type
_entity.pdbx_description
1 polymer ?
#
loop_
_entity_poly.entity_id
_entity_poly.type
_entity_poly.pdbx_seq_one_letter_code
_entity_poly.pdbx_strand_id
1 'polypeptide(L)'
;MKSLTYLGWFFVMLVPLGITAQNPTVAPSGLPCGEALGNIHFICNLISPEDLAVIPGSEWVIASGNREGGRIHLVNVRSKAATVLFPTSNTNERFDFDTYPACPGPLNPDEGNNFKAHGLYLKSGQGDVHTLYVVHHGSRESIEIFDVQVSVTPTLTWIGCVIAPETLGFNGVVGLPGGGLVATSPQTGDVWEWETRTGWTRVPGSEDTTPNGLEVSGDGRWLYVAGFSEAKLTRLSRGQTPVHKEVVELGFNPDNLRMSLDGSVIFVAGPGNIQTPREPLNETSNVVTMNPESLELEQLFQHAPIEGFVASTTAIQIGNEIWLGTHRGERIAYFSLP
;
A
#
# COMPACT_ATOMS: atom_id res chain seq x y z
N MET A 1 84.80 17.07 -45.17
CA MET A 1 83.75 16.30 -45.81
C MET A 1 82.91 15.66 -44.70
N LYS A 2 81.74 16.21 -44.38
CA LYS A 2 80.86 15.74 -43.33
C LYS A 2 79.67 15.03 -43.95
N SER A 3 79.53 13.77 -43.67
CA SER A 3 78.40 12.92 -44.08
C SER A 3 77.18 13.18 -43.14
N LEU A 4 76.06 13.54 -43.74
CA LEU A 4 74.76 13.70 -43.03
C LEU A 4 73.99 12.41 -43.24
N THR A 5 73.71 11.69 -42.15
CA THR A 5 72.82 10.55 -42.11
C THR A 5 71.41 11.02 -41.74
N TYR A 6 70.46 10.82 -42.62
CA TYR A 6 69.02 11.04 -42.43
C TYR A 6 68.44 9.82 -41.70
N LEU A 7 67.90 10.07 -40.49
CA LEU A 7 67.12 9.09 -39.73
C LEU A 7 65.61 9.32 -40.02
N GLY A 8 65.03 8.41 -40.78
CA GLY A 8 63.59 8.44 -41.07
C GLY A 8 62.81 7.89 -39.87
N TRP A 9 61.89 8.69 -39.36
CA TRP A 9 60.92 8.28 -38.38
C TRP A 9 59.68 7.73 -39.06
N PHE A 10 59.42 6.43 -38.85
CA PHE A 10 58.13 5.82 -39.20
C PHE A 10 57.14 6.08 -38.08
N PHE A 11 56.13 6.91 -38.36
CA PHE A 11 54.96 7.05 -37.49
C PHE A 11 54.00 5.91 -37.77
N VAL A 12 53.90 4.97 -36.84
CA VAL A 12 52.83 3.96 -36.82
C VAL A 12 51.59 4.60 -36.21
N MET A 13 50.58 4.91 -37.05
CA MET A 13 49.26 5.28 -36.56
C MET A 13 48.56 4.04 -35.97
N LEU A 14 48.48 3.97 -34.65
CA LEU A 14 47.57 3.08 -33.96
C LEU A 14 46.16 3.65 -34.05
N VAL A 15 45.30 3.02 -34.87
CA VAL A 15 43.87 3.27 -34.90
C VAL A 15 43.29 2.55 -33.65
N PRO A 16 42.64 3.26 -32.70
CA PRO A 16 41.96 2.60 -31.61
C PRO A 16 40.74 1.88 -32.16
N LEU A 17 40.71 0.54 -32.09
CA LEU A 17 39.49 -0.25 -32.22
C LEU A 17 38.54 0.15 -31.11
N GLY A 18 37.55 0.98 -31.42
CA GLY A 18 36.45 1.30 -30.53
C GLY A 18 35.64 0.02 -30.25
N ILE A 19 35.88 -0.60 -29.11
CA ILE A 19 34.96 -1.58 -28.57
C ILE A 19 33.75 -0.81 -28.07
N THR A 20 32.69 -0.75 -28.88
CA THR A 20 31.36 -0.36 -28.40
C THR A 20 30.90 -1.43 -27.44
N ALA A 21 31.03 -1.15 -26.14
CA ALA A 21 30.33 -1.91 -25.13
C ALA A 21 28.83 -1.79 -25.43
N GLN A 22 28.24 -2.80 -26.04
CA GLN A 22 26.81 -2.97 -26.05
C GLN A 22 26.40 -3.16 -24.58
N ASN A 23 25.73 -2.18 -24.01
CA ASN A 23 24.99 -2.39 -22.77
C ASN A 23 24.11 -3.61 -23.01
N PRO A 24 24.17 -4.64 -22.13
CA PRO A 24 23.24 -5.73 -22.22
C PRO A 24 21.85 -5.09 -22.04
N THR A 25 21.06 -5.05 -23.10
CA THR A 25 19.63 -4.86 -23.00
C THR A 25 19.14 -6.04 -22.19
N VAL A 26 18.92 -5.82 -20.89
CA VAL A 26 18.16 -6.75 -20.06
C VAL A 26 16.80 -6.85 -20.76
N ALA A 27 16.55 -7.97 -21.40
CA ALA A 27 15.24 -8.28 -21.94
C ALA A 27 14.23 -8.12 -20.79
N PRO A 28 13.04 -7.57 -21.04
CA PRO A 28 11.99 -7.56 -20.04
C PRO A 28 11.57 -9.03 -19.82
N SER A 29 12.17 -9.66 -18.84
CA SER A 29 11.91 -11.02 -18.43
C SER A 29 10.80 -11.02 -17.37
N GLY A 30 9.61 -10.56 -17.72
CA GLY A 30 8.43 -10.64 -16.89
C GLY A 30 7.46 -11.68 -17.43
N LEU A 31 6.88 -12.52 -16.59
CA LEU A 31 5.72 -13.31 -16.97
C LEU A 31 4.72 -12.37 -17.65
N PRO A 32 4.35 -12.60 -18.93
CA PRO A 32 3.35 -11.79 -19.60
C PRO A 32 2.08 -11.69 -18.78
N CYS A 33 1.41 -10.54 -18.81
CA CYS A 33 0.13 -10.41 -18.17
C CYS A 33 -0.88 -11.40 -18.77
N GLY A 34 -1.52 -12.17 -17.92
CA GLY A 34 -2.45 -13.25 -18.31
C GLY A 34 -1.82 -14.65 -18.27
N GLU A 35 -0.53 -14.79 -18.12
CA GLU A 35 0.10 -16.08 -17.81
C GLU A 35 0.03 -16.34 -16.30
N ALA A 36 -0.39 -17.55 -15.93
CA ALA A 36 -0.45 -18.00 -14.55
C ALA A 36 0.87 -18.65 -14.11
N LEU A 37 1.24 -18.52 -12.85
CA LEU A 37 2.31 -19.27 -12.22
C LEU A 37 1.71 -20.35 -11.31
N GLY A 38 1.58 -21.57 -11.83
CA GLY A 38 0.84 -22.61 -11.13
C GLY A 38 -0.64 -22.22 -10.94
N ASN A 39 -1.07 -22.10 -9.68
CA ASN A 39 -2.42 -21.62 -9.32
C ASN A 39 -2.50 -20.12 -9.06
N ILE A 40 -1.40 -19.38 -9.22
CA ILE A 40 -1.37 -17.93 -9.03
C ILE A 40 -1.63 -17.25 -10.37
N HIS A 41 -2.61 -16.35 -10.38
CA HIS A 41 -3.01 -15.54 -11.51
C HIS A 41 -2.74 -14.06 -11.25
N PHE A 42 -2.78 -13.24 -12.30
CA PHE A 42 -2.44 -11.82 -12.18
C PHE A 42 -3.49 -10.90 -12.82
N ILE A 43 -3.73 -9.77 -12.16
CA ILE A 43 -4.49 -8.63 -12.68
C ILE A 43 -3.47 -7.52 -12.93
N CYS A 44 -3.40 -7.01 -14.13
CA CYS A 44 -2.37 -6.09 -14.58
C CYS A 44 -2.88 -4.68 -14.86
N ASN A 45 -1.98 -3.82 -15.37
CA ASN A 45 -2.26 -2.41 -15.67
C ASN A 45 -2.57 -1.57 -14.42
N LEU A 46 -1.92 -1.91 -13.30
CA LEU A 46 -1.93 -1.13 -12.08
C LEU A 46 -0.57 -0.46 -11.88
N ILE A 47 -0.52 0.51 -10.97
CA ILE A 47 0.72 1.19 -10.60
C ILE A 47 0.96 0.93 -9.13
N SER A 48 1.90 0.01 -8.82
CA SER A 48 2.28 -0.29 -7.44
C SER A 48 1.05 -0.49 -6.53
N PRO A 49 0.19 -1.49 -6.78
CA PRO A 49 -1.05 -1.72 -6.03
C PRO A 49 -0.72 -2.25 -4.64
N GLU A 50 -0.31 -1.35 -3.79
CA GLU A 50 0.26 -1.66 -2.48
C GLU A 50 -0.82 -2.10 -1.50
N ASP A 51 -2.00 -1.46 -1.56
CA ASP A 51 -3.09 -1.73 -0.64
C ASP A 51 -4.42 -1.93 -1.38
N LEU A 52 -5.29 -2.77 -0.80
CA LEU A 52 -6.54 -3.20 -1.40
C LEU A 52 -7.71 -3.05 -0.42
N ALA A 53 -8.86 -2.59 -0.93
CA ALA A 53 -10.11 -2.49 -0.16
C ALA A 53 -11.29 -3.04 -0.96
N VAL A 54 -12.00 -4.02 -0.40
CA VAL A 54 -13.24 -4.55 -0.99
C VAL A 54 -14.38 -3.55 -0.81
N ILE A 55 -15.13 -3.26 -1.88
CA ILE A 55 -16.37 -2.48 -1.75
C ILE A 55 -17.51 -3.43 -1.37
N PRO A 56 -18.06 -3.35 -0.16
CA PRO A 56 -19.09 -4.27 0.32
C PRO A 56 -20.32 -4.29 -0.59
N GLY A 57 -20.90 -5.47 -0.81
CA GLY A 57 -22.10 -5.64 -1.62
C GLY A 57 -21.91 -5.39 -3.12
N SER A 58 -20.69 -5.31 -3.60
CA SER A 58 -20.36 -5.03 -5.00
C SER A 58 -19.37 -6.04 -5.59
N GLU A 59 -19.12 -5.93 -6.89
CA GLU A 59 -18.12 -6.70 -7.61
C GLU A 59 -16.84 -5.90 -7.86
N TRP A 60 -16.50 -5.03 -6.91
CA TRP A 60 -15.40 -4.09 -7.09
C TRP A 60 -14.44 -4.05 -5.91
N VAL A 61 -13.17 -3.86 -6.25
CA VAL A 61 -12.07 -3.65 -5.32
C VAL A 61 -11.40 -2.32 -5.66
N ILE A 62 -11.08 -1.55 -4.65
CA ILE A 62 -10.23 -0.36 -4.77
C ILE A 62 -8.78 -0.80 -4.51
N ALA A 63 -7.86 -0.38 -5.37
CA ALA A 63 -6.43 -0.59 -5.17
C ALA A 63 -5.69 0.74 -5.16
N SER A 64 -4.75 0.90 -4.24
CA SER A 64 -3.86 2.05 -4.17
C SER A 64 -2.80 2.01 -5.27
N GLY A 65 -2.05 3.10 -5.43
CA GLY A 65 -0.92 3.22 -6.32
C GLY A 65 0.20 3.99 -5.64
N ASN A 66 1.07 3.29 -4.92
CA ASN A 66 2.09 3.90 -4.07
C ASN A 66 3.40 4.17 -4.83
N ARG A 67 3.31 4.97 -5.89
CA ARG A 67 4.47 5.42 -6.68
C ARG A 67 4.18 6.79 -7.28
N GLU A 68 5.21 7.49 -7.74
CA GLU A 68 5.05 8.70 -8.52
C GLU A 68 4.14 8.46 -9.73
N GLY A 69 3.16 9.34 -9.94
CA GLY A 69 2.09 9.14 -10.91
C GLY A 69 1.10 8.04 -10.50
N GLY A 70 1.10 7.65 -9.23
CA GLY A 70 0.16 6.68 -8.66
C GLY A 70 -1.30 7.10 -8.85
N ARG A 71 -2.19 6.15 -8.66
CA ARG A 71 -3.63 6.30 -8.89
C ARG A 71 -4.39 5.54 -7.82
N ILE A 72 -5.67 5.89 -7.66
CA ILE A 72 -6.62 4.95 -7.09
C ILE A 72 -7.22 4.18 -8.26
N HIS A 73 -7.09 2.88 -8.24
CA HIS A 73 -7.64 1.99 -9.24
C HIS A 73 -8.93 1.36 -8.76
N LEU A 74 -9.83 1.08 -9.71
CA LEU A 74 -11.03 0.27 -9.52
C LEU A 74 -10.84 -1.02 -10.30
N VAL A 75 -10.97 -2.16 -9.62
CA VAL A 75 -10.76 -3.49 -10.21
C VAL A 75 -12.05 -4.28 -10.15
N ASN A 76 -12.52 -4.76 -11.29
CA ASN A 76 -13.72 -5.59 -11.33
C ASN A 76 -13.39 -7.06 -10.99
N VAL A 77 -14.11 -7.61 -10.03
CA VAL A 77 -13.86 -8.96 -9.50
C VAL A 77 -14.06 -10.05 -10.56
N ARG A 78 -15.04 -9.92 -11.44
CA ARG A 78 -15.34 -10.97 -12.45
C ARG A 78 -14.44 -10.88 -13.67
N SER A 79 -14.34 -9.69 -14.26
CA SER A 79 -13.55 -9.49 -15.49
C SER A 79 -12.05 -9.38 -15.24
N LYS A 80 -11.63 -9.17 -13.98
CA LYS A 80 -10.23 -8.90 -13.59
C LYS A 80 -9.65 -7.68 -14.31
N ALA A 81 -10.50 -6.76 -14.76
CA ALA A 81 -10.10 -5.53 -15.43
C ALA A 81 -9.88 -4.42 -14.41
N ALA A 82 -8.74 -3.72 -14.53
CA ALA A 82 -8.41 -2.54 -13.74
C ALA A 82 -8.65 -1.27 -14.56
N THR A 83 -9.21 -0.24 -13.93
CA THR A 83 -9.41 1.10 -14.47
C THR A 83 -8.98 2.15 -13.46
N VAL A 84 -8.68 3.36 -13.92
CA VAL A 84 -8.36 4.48 -13.02
C VAL A 84 -9.66 5.06 -12.47
N LEU A 85 -9.72 5.18 -11.13
CA LEU A 85 -10.83 5.79 -10.41
C LEU A 85 -10.52 7.24 -10.00
N PHE A 86 -9.25 7.53 -9.65
CA PHE A 86 -8.77 8.85 -9.27
C PHE A 86 -7.22 8.98 -9.50
N PRO A 87 -6.69 10.17 -9.86
CA PRO A 87 -7.42 11.35 -10.32
C PRO A 87 -8.00 11.17 -11.73
N THR A 88 -9.12 11.83 -11.98
CA THR A 88 -9.75 11.92 -13.30
C THR A 88 -10.15 13.38 -13.57
N SER A 89 -10.34 13.73 -14.84
CA SER A 89 -10.78 15.08 -15.23
C SER A 89 -12.16 15.47 -14.71
N ASN A 90 -12.94 14.50 -14.23
CA ASN A 90 -14.33 14.68 -13.78
C ASN A 90 -14.52 14.19 -12.34
N THR A 91 -13.56 14.45 -11.47
CA THR A 91 -13.71 14.11 -10.05
C THR A 91 -14.78 14.98 -9.42
N ASN A 92 -15.79 14.36 -8.81
CA ASN A 92 -16.79 15.08 -8.04
C ASN A 92 -16.19 15.57 -6.72
N GLU A 93 -16.61 16.77 -6.29
CA GLU A 93 -16.19 17.39 -5.05
C GLU A 93 -17.40 17.86 -4.24
N ARG A 94 -17.37 17.59 -2.94
CA ARG A 94 -18.37 18.05 -1.98
C ARG A 94 -17.68 18.27 -0.64
N PHE A 95 -17.04 19.41 -0.49
CA PHE A 95 -16.23 19.68 0.70
C PHE A 95 -17.07 19.73 1.99
N ASP A 96 -16.77 18.82 2.92
CA ASP A 96 -17.31 18.78 4.28
C ASP A 96 -16.43 19.64 5.20
N PHE A 97 -16.65 20.97 5.11
CA PHE A 97 -15.90 21.93 5.92
C PHE A 97 -16.13 21.79 7.42
N ASP A 98 -17.31 21.31 7.83
CA ASP A 98 -17.64 21.16 9.24
C ASP A 98 -16.80 20.03 9.88
N THR A 99 -16.58 18.94 9.15
CA THR A 99 -15.76 17.84 9.62
C THR A 99 -14.26 18.10 9.44
N TYR A 100 -13.86 18.72 8.30
CA TYR A 100 -12.45 18.91 7.92
C TYR A 100 -12.04 20.39 7.76
N PRO A 101 -12.24 21.26 8.79
CA PRO A 101 -12.07 22.71 8.64
C PRO A 101 -10.64 23.17 8.35
N ALA A 102 -9.63 22.35 8.67
CA ALA A 102 -8.22 22.65 8.42
C ALA A 102 -7.71 22.13 7.05
N CYS A 103 -8.56 21.47 6.26
CA CYS A 103 -8.19 21.04 4.93
C CYS A 103 -8.13 22.23 3.96
N PRO A 104 -7.03 22.43 3.21
CA PRO A 104 -6.87 23.58 2.30
C PRO A 104 -7.69 23.47 1.01
N GLY A 105 -8.46 22.40 0.83
CA GLY A 105 -9.25 22.14 -0.38
C GLY A 105 -8.75 20.91 -1.15
N PRO A 106 -9.38 20.60 -2.29
CA PRO A 106 -9.05 19.42 -3.09
C PRO A 106 -7.63 19.50 -3.68
N LEU A 107 -7.10 18.34 -4.05
CA LEU A 107 -5.85 18.25 -4.79
C LEU A 107 -6.03 18.81 -6.19
N ASN A 108 -5.02 19.54 -6.67
CA ASN A 108 -5.07 20.05 -8.05
C ASN A 108 -4.93 18.89 -9.04
N PRO A 109 -5.90 18.62 -9.93
CA PRO A 109 -5.84 17.54 -10.89
C PRO A 109 -4.69 17.67 -11.89
N ASP A 110 -4.19 18.89 -12.14
CA ASP A 110 -3.04 19.14 -13.01
C ASP A 110 -1.71 18.68 -12.38
N GLU A 111 -1.68 18.42 -11.08
CA GLU A 111 -0.56 17.83 -10.36
C GLU A 111 -0.58 16.28 -10.40
N GLY A 112 -1.28 15.69 -11.34
CA GLY A 112 -1.55 14.25 -11.41
C GLY A 112 -0.32 13.33 -11.31
N ASN A 113 0.88 13.81 -11.61
CA ASN A 113 2.12 13.06 -11.39
C ASN A 113 2.60 13.09 -9.92
N ASN A 114 2.05 13.99 -9.09
CA ASN A 114 2.39 14.12 -7.69
C ASN A 114 1.40 13.39 -6.75
N PHE A 115 0.46 12.66 -7.30
CA PHE A 115 -0.43 11.83 -6.51
C PHE A 115 0.20 10.46 -6.22
N LYS A 116 0.23 10.08 -4.94
CA LYS A 116 0.64 8.75 -4.49
C LYS A 116 -0.38 8.27 -3.46
N ALA A 117 -1.14 7.24 -3.81
CA ALA A 117 -2.05 6.58 -2.89
C ALA A 117 -1.31 5.43 -2.19
N HIS A 118 -1.17 5.48 -0.88
CA HIS A 118 -0.53 4.47 -0.06
C HIS A 118 -1.59 3.63 0.67
N GLY A 119 -1.62 3.63 1.99
CA GLY A 119 -2.60 2.90 2.77
C GLY A 119 -4.04 3.34 2.47
N LEU A 120 -4.95 2.38 2.38
CA LEU A 120 -6.38 2.59 2.15
C LEU A 120 -7.18 2.09 3.36
N TYR A 121 -8.33 2.68 3.59
CA TYR A 121 -9.35 2.11 4.46
C TYR A 121 -10.74 2.47 3.96
N LEU A 122 -11.56 1.46 3.71
CA LEU A 122 -12.95 1.67 3.33
C LEU A 122 -13.87 1.39 4.53
N LYS A 123 -14.37 2.47 5.14
CA LYS A 123 -15.35 2.40 6.21
C LYS A 123 -16.74 2.21 5.63
N SER A 124 -17.39 1.12 6.00
CA SER A 124 -18.79 0.87 5.60
C SER A 124 -19.70 1.98 6.13
N GLY A 125 -20.49 2.56 5.24
CA GLY A 125 -21.53 3.53 5.54
C GLY A 125 -22.91 2.92 5.56
N GLN A 126 -23.93 3.79 5.58
CA GLN A 126 -25.32 3.36 5.46
C GLN A 126 -25.75 3.33 3.99
N GLY A 127 -26.43 2.25 3.60
CA GLY A 127 -26.87 2.06 2.21
C GLY A 127 -25.71 1.89 1.25
N ASP A 128 -25.76 2.62 0.12
CA ASP A 128 -24.82 2.47 -0.99
C ASP A 128 -23.67 3.50 -0.96
N VAL A 129 -23.47 4.19 0.17
CA VAL A 129 -22.37 5.17 0.33
C VAL A 129 -21.44 4.72 1.43
N HIS A 130 -20.16 4.58 1.08
CA HIS A 130 -19.07 4.26 2.00
C HIS A 130 -18.06 5.40 2.04
N THR A 131 -17.21 5.45 3.07
CA THR A 131 -16.15 6.46 3.16
C THR A 131 -14.79 5.81 2.94
N LEU A 132 -14.05 6.28 1.94
CA LEU A 132 -12.68 5.85 1.66
C LEU A 132 -11.69 6.86 2.24
N TYR A 133 -10.77 6.39 3.06
CA TYR A 133 -9.60 7.12 3.55
C TYR A 133 -8.38 6.66 2.76
N VAL A 134 -7.57 7.60 2.30
CA VAL A 134 -6.39 7.35 1.48
C VAL A 134 -5.20 8.11 2.04
N VAL A 135 -4.18 7.41 2.49
CA VAL A 135 -2.90 8.05 2.78
C VAL A 135 -2.30 8.56 1.48
N HIS A 136 -2.06 9.85 1.40
CA HIS A 136 -1.53 10.53 0.23
C HIS A 136 -0.16 11.12 0.52
N HIS A 137 0.77 10.82 -0.39
CA HIS A 137 2.08 11.47 -0.48
C HIS A 137 2.18 12.23 -1.80
N GLY A 138 3.01 13.24 -1.86
CA GLY A 138 3.27 13.97 -3.09
C GLY A 138 3.22 15.47 -2.89
N SER A 139 2.22 16.17 -3.40
CA SER A 139 2.08 17.62 -3.24
C SER A 139 1.83 18.05 -1.80
N ARG A 140 1.28 17.14 -0.99
CA ARG A 140 1.11 17.29 0.46
C ARG A 140 1.13 15.91 1.14
N GLU A 141 1.49 15.87 2.40
CA GLU A 141 1.32 14.71 3.27
C GLU A 141 -0.04 14.81 3.95
N SER A 142 -0.95 13.91 3.63
CA SER A 142 -2.34 13.99 4.09
C SER A 142 -3.05 12.65 4.06
N ILE A 143 -4.21 12.62 4.69
CA ILE A 143 -5.22 11.60 4.44
C ILE A 143 -6.33 12.27 3.66
N GLU A 144 -6.54 11.81 2.42
CA GLU A 144 -7.63 12.27 1.54
C GLU A 144 -8.86 11.43 1.79
N ILE A 145 -10.02 12.07 1.84
CA ILE A 145 -11.28 11.41 2.19
C ILE A 145 -12.26 11.54 1.03
N PHE A 146 -12.87 10.41 0.67
CA PHE A 146 -13.83 10.32 -0.40
C PHE A 146 -15.11 9.59 0.05
N ASP A 147 -16.24 10.00 -0.46
CA ASP A 147 -17.43 9.16 -0.52
C ASP A 147 -17.29 8.21 -1.73
N VAL A 148 -17.55 6.95 -1.49
CA VAL A 148 -17.65 5.90 -2.51
C VAL A 148 -19.14 5.61 -2.71
N GLN A 149 -19.70 6.03 -3.83
CA GLN A 149 -21.06 5.68 -4.20
C GLN A 149 -21.06 4.34 -4.91
N VAL A 150 -21.68 3.32 -4.32
CA VAL A 150 -21.87 2.01 -4.94
C VAL A 150 -22.94 2.11 -6.02
N SER A 151 -22.59 1.68 -7.21
CA SER A 151 -23.46 1.61 -8.38
C SER A 151 -22.94 0.53 -9.31
N VAL A 152 -23.48 0.40 -10.53
CA VAL A 152 -22.96 -0.52 -11.54
C VAL A 152 -21.45 -0.34 -11.74
N THR A 153 -20.99 0.90 -11.76
CA THR A 153 -19.57 1.28 -11.67
C THR A 153 -19.45 2.29 -10.54
N PRO A 154 -18.75 1.98 -9.44
CA PRO A 154 -18.58 2.90 -8.32
C PRO A 154 -17.94 4.21 -8.74
N THR A 155 -18.31 5.29 -8.06
CA THR A 155 -17.75 6.62 -8.27
C THR A 155 -17.22 7.20 -6.96
N LEU A 156 -16.22 8.09 -7.07
CA LEU A 156 -15.67 8.85 -5.94
C LEU A 156 -16.20 10.29 -5.96
N THR A 157 -16.48 10.78 -4.76
CA THR A 157 -16.66 12.22 -4.49
C THR A 157 -15.68 12.60 -3.40
N TRP A 158 -14.73 13.48 -3.71
CA TRP A 158 -13.83 14.00 -2.70
C TRP A 158 -14.60 14.87 -1.70
N ILE A 159 -14.40 14.62 -0.38
CA ILE A 159 -15.14 15.31 0.67
C ILE A 159 -14.26 16.07 1.65
N GLY A 160 -12.96 15.86 1.63
CA GLY A 160 -12.04 16.56 2.53
C GLY A 160 -10.68 15.93 2.66
N CYS A 161 -9.89 16.48 3.55
CA CYS A 161 -8.58 15.94 3.89
C CYS A 161 -8.19 16.25 5.34
N VAL A 162 -7.29 15.44 5.87
CA VAL A 162 -6.60 15.70 7.15
C VAL A 162 -5.11 15.83 6.86
N ILE A 163 -4.57 17.01 7.10
CA ILE A 163 -3.16 17.30 6.84
C ILE A 163 -2.30 16.72 7.96
N ALA A 164 -1.20 16.09 7.58
CA ALA A 164 -0.19 15.64 8.54
C ALA A 164 0.59 16.83 9.11
N PRO A 165 0.88 16.88 10.42
CA PRO A 165 1.92 17.75 10.96
C PRO A 165 3.27 17.47 10.27
N GLU A 166 4.14 18.47 10.15
CA GLU A 166 5.44 18.37 9.46
C GLU A 166 6.33 17.22 9.95
N THR A 167 6.13 16.77 11.18
CA THR A 167 6.90 15.67 11.80
C THR A 167 6.33 14.29 11.54
N LEU A 168 5.16 14.18 10.91
CA LEU A 168 4.48 12.92 10.66
C LEU A 168 4.48 12.58 9.17
N GLY A 169 4.85 11.34 8.86
CA GLY A 169 4.62 10.70 7.57
C GLY A 169 3.78 9.46 7.81
N PHE A 170 2.66 9.34 7.11
CA PHE A 170 1.72 8.25 7.34
C PHE A 170 1.99 7.05 6.42
N ASN A 171 1.61 5.86 6.89
CA ASN A 171 1.64 4.64 6.10
C ASN A 171 0.24 4.03 6.01
N GLY A 172 -0.32 3.56 7.10
CA GLY A 172 -1.66 3.01 7.18
C GLY A 172 -2.66 3.97 7.82
N VAL A 173 -3.95 3.76 7.54
CA VAL A 173 -5.06 4.55 8.09
C VAL A 173 -6.27 3.67 8.35
N VAL A 174 -7.04 3.97 9.39
CA VAL A 174 -8.38 3.42 9.62
C VAL A 174 -9.34 4.53 10.04
N GLY A 175 -10.59 4.47 9.56
CA GLY A 175 -11.66 5.34 10.01
C GLY A 175 -12.37 4.75 11.23
N LEU A 176 -12.56 5.54 12.27
CA LEU A 176 -13.20 5.09 13.52
C LEU A 176 -14.73 5.03 13.40
N PRO A 177 -15.40 4.06 14.09
CA PRO A 177 -16.87 3.96 14.08
C PRO A 177 -17.57 5.25 14.55
N GLY A 178 -17.02 5.89 15.59
CA GLY A 178 -17.56 7.11 16.18
C GLY A 178 -17.23 8.43 15.45
N GLY A 179 -16.51 8.36 14.34
CA GLY A 179 -15.90 9.51 13.68
C GLY A 179 -14.41 9.66 14.02
N GLY A 180 -13.69 10.50 13.26
CA GLY A 180 -12.25 10.57 13.33
C GLY A 180 -11.55 9.41 12.64
N LEU A 181 -10.23 9.34 12.77
CA LEU A 181 -9.40 8.32 12.16
C LEU A 181 -8.13 8.05 12.99
N VAL A 182 -7.49 6.92 12.73
CA VAL A 182 -6.18 6.58 13.29
C VAL A 182 -5.22 6.29 12.14
N ALA A 183 -3.98 6.75 12.27
CA ALA A 183 -2.93 6.53 11.28
C ALA A 183 -1.62 6.10 11.93
N THR A 184 -0.85 5.29 11.23
CA THR A 184 0.50 4.90 11.63
C THR A 184 1.51 5.87 11.08
N SER A 185 2.54 6.20 11.87
CA SER A 185 3.68 7.00 11.42
C SER A 185 4.99 6.23 11.65
N PRO A 186 5.51 5.54 10.62
CA PRO A 186 6.82 4.90 10.70
C PRO A 186 7.95 5.88 11.03
N GLN A 187 7.79 7.15 10.65
CA GLN A 187 8.76 8.21 10.92
C GLN A 187 8.95 8.49 12.40
N THR A 188 7.87 8.45 13.19
CA THR A 188 7.93 8.66 14.66
C THR A 188 7.92 7.35 15.44
N GLY A 189 7.59 6.23 14.82
CA GLY A 189 7.46 4.93 15.47
C GLY A 189 6.18 4.78 16.27
N ASP A 190 5.18 5.67 16.07
CA ASP A 190 3.96 5.75 16.87
C ASP A 190 2.69 5.65 16.00
N VAL A 191 1.57 5.42 16.67
CA VAL A 191 0.22 5.51 16.11
C VAL A 191 -0.43 6.82 16.56
N TRP A 192 -1.13 7.48 15.66
CA TRP A 192 -1.74 8.79 15.88
C TRP A 192 -3.23 8.74 15.59
N GLU A 193 -4.02 9.34 16.48
CA GLU A 193 -5.47 9.51 16.34
C GLU A 193 -5.79 10.96 16.03
N TRP A 194 -6.71 11.17 15.09
CA TRP A 194 -7.22 12.49 14.75
C TRP A 194 -8.73 12.60 14.95
N GLU A 195 -9.12 13.69 15.55
CA GLU A 195 -10.51 14.12 15.68
C GLU A 195 -10.65 15.58 15.29
N THR A 196 -11.80 15.97 14.75
CA THR A 196 -12.10 17.34 14.30
C THR A 196 -11.82 18.40 15.36
N ARG A 197 -12.10 18.11 16.62
CA ARG A 197 -11.98 19.07 17.73
C ARG A 197 -10.61 19.16 18.34
N THR A 198 -9.88 18.08 18.40
CA THR A 198 -8.60 17.95 19.12
C THR A 198 -7.41 17.95 18.19
N GLY A 199 -7.62 17.70 16.89
CA GLY A 199 -6.53 17.44 15.95
C GLY A 199 -5.82 16.12 16.25
N TRP A 200 -4.55 16.05 15.90
CA TRP A 200 -3.73 14.86 16.08
C TRP A 200 -3.27 14.68 17.53
N THR A 201 -3.45 13.48 18.06
CA THR A 201 -2.95 13.05 19.37
C THR A 201 -2.32 11.67 19.25
N ARG A 202 -1.21 11.44 19.97
CA ARG A 202 -0.57 10.12 19.97
C ARG A 202 -1.44 9.12 20.74
N VAL A 203 -1.60 7.92 20.18
CA VAL A 203 -2.30 6.82 20.85
C VAL A 203 -1.43 6.29 21.98
N PRO A 204 -1.91 6.30 23.24
CA PRO A 204 -1.15 5.78 24.36
C PRO A 204 -0.80 4.28 24.19
N GLY A 205 0.42 3.89 24.51
CA GLY A 205 0.92 2.52 24.40
C GLY A 205 1.40 2.12 22.99
N SER A 206 1.31 3.04 22.02
CA SER A 206 1.79 2.79 20.65
C SER A 206 3.30 3.04 20.48
N GLU A 207 3.95 3.51 21.51
CA GLU A 207 5.39 3.75 21.51
C GLU A 207 6.16 2.48 21.14
N ASP A 208 7.17 2.63 20.29
CA ASP A 208 8.07 1.56 19.86
C ASP A 208 7.35 0.38 19.16
N THR A 209 6.26 0.65 18.44
CA THR A 209 5.56 -0.38 17.64
C THR A 209 6.15 -0.57 16.26
N THR A 210 7.09 0.29 15.82
CA THR A 210 7.64 0.33 14.44
C THR A 210 6.53 0.19 13.37
N PRO A 211 5.47 1.02 13.45
CA PRO A 211 4.19 0.72 12.81
C PRO A 211 4.25 0.88 11.30
N ASN A 212 3.58 -0.02 10.59
CA ASN A 212 3.32 0.05 9.15
C ASN A 212 1.80 0.12 8.94
N GLY A 213 1.16 -0.95 8.50
CA GLY A 213 -0.29 -1.00 8.39
C GLY A 213 -0.99 -1.13 9.76
N LEU A 214 -2.29 -0.86 9.77
CA LEU A 214 -3.13 -1.06 10.95
C LEU A 214 -4.55 -1.47 10.57
N GLU A 215 -5.25 -2.02 11.57
CA GLU A 215 -6.66 -2.36 11.48
C GLU A 215 -7.36 -2.01 12.80
N VAL A 216 -8.68 -1.89 12.78
CA VAL A 216 -9.50 -1.54 13.95
C VAL A 216 -10.64 -2.54 14.14
N SER A 217 -10.93 -2.90 15.39
CA SER A 217 -12.10 -3.73 15.70
C SER A 217 -13.41 -3.01 15.33
N GLY A 218 -14.46 -3.78 14.98
CA GLY A 218 -15.74 -3.21 14.56
C GLY A 218 -16.40 -2.27 15.58
N ASP A 219 -16.06 -2.41 16.86
CA ASP A 219 -16.51 -1.52 17.95
C ASP A 219 -15.55 -0.36 18.23
N GLY A 220 -14.41 -0.29 17.56
CA GLY A 220 -13.39 0.75 17.70
C GLY A 220 -12.55 0.70 18.95
N ARG A 221 -12.65 -0.38 19.75
CA ARG A 221 -11.95 -0.50 21.04
C ARG A 221 -10.56 -1.11 20.94
N TRP A 222 -10.24 -1.79 19.85
CA TRP A 222 -8.95 -2.42 19.63
C TRP A 222 -8.32 -1.92 18.34
N LEU A 223 -7.04 -1.63 18.41
CA LEU A 223 -6.18 -1.37 17.26
C LEU A 223 -5.22 -2.55 17.09
N TYR A 224 -5.04 -3.01 15.86
CA TYR A 224 -4.07 -4.01 15.48
C TYR A 224 -3.02 -3.33 14.63
N VAL A 225 -1.76 -3.38 15.04
CA VAL A 225 -0.67 -2.61 14.42
C VAL A 225 0.40 -3.57 13.91
N ALA A 226 0.69 -3.47 12.62
CA ALA A 226 1.80 -4.18 12.00
C ALA A 226 3.13 -3.54 12.41
N GLY A 227 3.93 -4.23 13.19
CA GLY A 227 5.29 -3.83 13.58
C GLY A 227 6.31 -4.35 12.57
N PHE A 228 6.51 -3.60 11.49
CA PHE A 228 7.27 -4.06 10.33
C PHE A 228 8.70 -4.50 10.67
N SER A 229 9.49 -3.60 11.27
CA SER A 229 10.92 -3.86 11.52
C SER A 229 11.17 -4.93 12.57
N GLU A 230 10.20 -5.20 13.43
CA GLU A 230 10.31 -6.17 14.53
C GLU A 230 9.67 -7.52 14.20
N ALA A 231 9.03 -7.66 13.03
CA ALA A 231 8.30 -8.86 12.63
C ALA A 231 7.21 -9.26 13.65
N LYS A 232 6.46 -8.27 14.15
CA LYS A 232 5.46 -8.42 15.21
C LYS A 232 4.13 -7.80 14.82
N LEU A 233 3.08 -8.27 15.45
CA LEU A 233 1.80 -7.60 15.49
C LEU A 233 1.48 -7.19 16.92
N THR A 234 1.02 -5.97 17.12
CA THR A 234 0.60 -5.46 18.41
C THR A 234 -0.90 -5.19 18.41
N ARG A 235 -1.64 -5.75 19.38
CA ARG A 235 -3.02 -5.38 19.70
C ARG A 235 -3.01 -4.38 20.86
N LEU A 236 -3.63 -3.21 20.68
CA LEU A 236 -3.72 -2.14 21.67
C LEU A 236 -5.18 -1.84 22.01
N SER A 237 -5.51 -1.70 23.30
CA SER A 237 -6.80 -1.16 23.70
C SER A 237 -6.84 0.35 23.47
N ARG A 238 -7.94 0.85 22.84
CA ARG A 238 -8.18 2.26 22.61
C ARG A 238 -9.12 2.82 23.70
N GLY A 239 -8.78 4.00 24.24
CA GLY A 239 -9.60 4.70 25.23
C GLY A 239 -9.66 4.06 26.63
N GLN A 240 -8.77 3.11 26.93
CA GLN A 240 -8.67 2.46 28.25
C GLN A 240 -7.43 2.92 29.02
N THR A 241 -7.57 2.98 30.35
CA THR A 241 -6.46 3.29 31.26
C THR A 241 -6.49 2.30 32.44
N PRO A 242 -5.45 1.46 32.65
CA PRO A 242 -4.24 1.35 31.84
C PRO A 242 -4.51 0.78 30.45
N VAL A 243 -3.62 1.08 29.49
CA VAL A 243 -3.65 0.50 28.15
C VAL A 243 -3.36 -1.00 28.24
N HIS A 244 -4.17 -1.81 27.60
CA HIS A 244 -3.90 -3.23 27.42
C HIS A 244 -3.15 -3.43 26.09
N LYS A 245 -1.98 -4.08 26.15
CA LYS A 245 -1.09 -4.32 25.02
C LYS A 245 -0.73 -5.80 24.93
N GLU A 246 -0.95 -6.41 23.78
CA GLU A 246 -0.55 -7.78 23.48
C GLU A 246 0.27 -7.81 22.21
N VAL A 247 1.27 -8.71 22.14
CA VAL A 247 2.21 -8.78 21.03
C VAL A 247 2.31 -10.22 20.55
N VAL A 248 2.29 -10.40 19.22
CA VAL A 248 2.44 -11.69 18.54
C VAL A 248 3.61 -11.63 17.58
N GLU A 249 4.50 -12.62 17.64
CA GLU A 249 5.60 -12.81 16.69
C GLU A 249 5.09 -13.43 15.39
N LEU A 250 5.50 -12.90 14.23
CA LEU A 250 5.00 -13.35 12.93
C LEU A 250 6.04 -14.12 12.11
N GLY A 251 7.34 -13.92 12.35
CA GLY A 251 8.43 -14.56 11.59
C GLY A 251 8.66 -13.95 10.19
N PHE A 252 7.90 -12.90 9.83
CA PHE A 252 8.08 -12.09 8.63
C PHE A 252 7.74 -10.63 8.94
N ASN A 253 8.09 -9.69 8.07
CA ASN A 253 7.82 -8.28 8.28
C ASN A 253 6.37 -7.95 7.88
N PRO A 254 5.42 -7.75 8.81
CA PRO A 254 4.03 -7.47 8.48
C PRO A 254 3.92 -6.06 7.87
N ASP A 255 3.25 -5.97 6.74
CA ASP A 255 3.00 -4.72 6.03
C ASP A 255 1.57 -4.23 6.33
N ASN A 256 0.56 -4.62 5.56
CA ASN A 256 -0.82 -4.23 5.82
C ASN A 256 -1.65 -5.33 6.48
N LEU A 257 -2.67 -4.88 7.20
CA LEU A 257 -3.69 -5.69 7.87
C LEU A 257 -5.05 -5.45 7.22
N ARG A 258 -5.85 -6.49 7.05
CA ARG A 258 -7.23 -6.35 6.55
C ARG A 258 -8.18 -7.28 7.29
N MET A 259 -9.17 -6.70 7.94
CA MET A 259 -10.26 -7.45 8.54
C MET A 259 -11.14 -8.05 7.44
N SER A 260 -11.52 -9.32 7.61
CA SER A 260 -12.56 -9.94 6.76
C SER A 260 -13.89 -9.18 6.89
N LEU A 261 -14.74 -9.23 5.87
CA LEU A 261 -16.02 -8.51 5.88
C LEU A 261 -16.95 -8.93 7.03
N ASP A 262 -16.83 -10.16 7.51
CA ASP A 262 -17.58 -10.67 8.66
C ASP A 262 -16.90 -10.42 10.01
N GLY A 263 -15.70 -9.85 10.01
CA GLY A 263 -14.90 -9.56 11.20
C GLY A 263 -14.28 -10.78 11.88
N SER A 264 -14.33 -11.96 11.27
CA SER A 264 -13.89 -13.21 11.91
C SER A 264 -12.38 -13.42 11.89
N VAL A 265 -11.68 -12.85 10.91
CA VAL A 265 -10.23 -12.96 10.76
C VAL A 265 -9.61 -11.65 10.29
N ILE A 266 -8.33 -11.46 10.61
CA ILE A 266 -7.48 -10.42 10.04
C ILE A 266 -6.47 -11.10 9.12
N PHE A 267 -6.42 -10.69 7.86
CA PHE A 267 -5.33 -11.04 6.95
C PHE A 267 -4.14 -10.16 7.25
N VAL A 268 -2.98 -10.77 7.48
CA VAL A 268 -1.70 -10.10 7.72
C VAL A 268 -0.78 -10.49 6.59
N ALA A 269 -0.40 -9.53 5.77
CA ALA A 269 0.51 -9.77 4.65
C ALA A 269 1.82 -9.02 4.83
N GLY A 270 2.89 -9.52 4.21
CA GLY A 270 4.16 -8.83 4.22
C GLY A 270 5.29 -9.61 3.57
N PRO A 271 6.43 -8.94 3.30
CA PRO A 271 7.63 -9.59 2.82
C PRO A 271 8.23 -10.51 3.87
N GLY A 272 9.02 -11.49 3.41
CA GLY A 272 9.85 -12.31 4.30
C GLY A 272 10.87 -11.48 5.07
N ASN A 273 11.44 -12.07 6.10
CA ASN A 273 12.40 -11.40 6.97
C ASN A 273 13.58 -10.81 6.19
N ILE A 274 13.54 -9.49 5.98
CA ILE A 274 14.56 -8.73 5.27
C ILE A 274 15.68 -8.43 6.27
N GLN A 275 16.61 -9.39 6.46
CA GLN A 275 17.80 -9.14 7.28
C GLN A 275 18.86 -8.29 6.58
N THR A 276 18.72 -8.07 5.26
CA THR A 276 19.65 -7.23 4.49
C THR A 276 18.92 -6.36 3.47
N PRO A 277 18.95 -5.02 3.62
CA PRO A 277 18.22 -4.08 2.73
C PRO A 277 18.71 -4.04 1.28
N ARG A 278 19.64 -4.90 0.88
CA ARG A 278 20.38 -4.77 -0.39
C ARG A 278 20.07 -5.79 -1.48
N GLU A 279 19.22 -6.78 -1.22
CA GLU A 279 18.84 -7.76 -2.23
C GLU A 279 17.31 -7.77 -2.44
N PRO A 280 16.78 -6.90 -3.29
CA PRO A 280 15.32 -6.78 -3.53
C PRO A 280 14.70 -8.02 -4.19
N LEU A 281 15.49 -9.02 -4.58
CA LEU A 281 15.02 -10.24 -5.24
C LEU A 281 14.77 -11.42 -4.30
N ASN A 282 15.02 -11.25 -2.99
CA ASN A 282 14.85 -12.33 -1.99
C ASN A 282 13.62 -12.13 -1.09
N GLU A 283 12.78 -11.14 -1.38
CA GLU A 283 11.59 -10.86 -0.60
C GLU A 283 10.48 -11.88 -0.91
N THR A 284 10.33 -12.89 -0.05
CA THR A 284 9.20 -13.83 -0.14
C THR A 284 7.89 -13.12 0.19
N SER A 285 6.79 -13.54 -0.43
CA SER A 285 5.44 -13.16 -0.02
C SER A 285 4.97 -14.06 1.10
N ASN A 286 4.41 -13.47 2.16
CA ASN A 286 3.81 -14.20 3.27
C ASN A 286 2.43 -13.63 3.56
N VAL A 287 1.48 -14.51 3.87
CA VAL A 287 0.17 -14.16 4.38
C VAL A 287 -0.21 -15.15 5.46
N VAL A 288 -0.63 -14.64 6.60
CA VAL A 288 -1.30 -15.41 7.65
C VAL A 288 -2.69 -14.85 7.88
N THR A 289 -3.60 -15.68 8.35
CA THR A 289 -4.83 -15.23 9.00
C THR A 289 -4.61 -15.19 10.49
N MET A 290 -5.23 -14.24 11.16
CA MET A 290 -5.19 -14.08 12.60
C MET A 290 -6.62 -13.96 13.15
N ASN A 291 -6.93 -14.73 14.18
CA ASN A 291 -8.16 -14.50 14.93
C ASN A 291 -8.05 -13.20 15.74
N PRO A 292 -8.95 -12.22 15.60
CA PRO A 292 -8.82 -10.93 16.27
C PRO A 292 -8.95 -10.98 17.79
N GLU A 293 -9.57 -12.04 18.35
CA GLU A 293 -9.77 -12.18 19.80
C GLU A 293 -8.66 -13.01 20.45
N SER A 294 -8.37 -14.21 19.91
CA SER A 294 -7.36 -15.10 20.49
C SER A 294 -5.94 -14.80 20.02
N LEU A 295 -5.77 -14.04 18.95
CA LEU A 295 -4.50 -13.75 18.24
C LEU A 295 -3.81 -15.00 17.69
N GLU A 296 -4.53 -16.11 17.57
CA GLU A 296 -4.04 -17.32 16.94
C GLU A 296 -3.81 -17.09 15.45
N LEU A 297 -2.68 -17.59 14.95
CA LEU A 297 -2.22 -17.43 13.57
C LEU A 297 -2.36 -18.73 12.81
N GLU A 298 -2.77 -18.63 11.54
CA GLU A 298 -2.76 -19.73 10.59
C GLU A 298 -2.06 -19.31 9.29
N GLN A 299 -1.11 -20.11 8.82
CA GLN A 299 -0.40 -19.84 7.57
C GLN A 299 -1.34 -20.05 6.38
N LEU A 300 -1.57 -18.99 5.60
CA LEU A 300 -2.42 -19.03 4.42
C LEU A 300 -1.63 -19.13 3.11
N PHE A 301 -0.56 -18.37 2.98
CA PHE A 301 0.24 -18.30 1.75
C PHE A 301 1.70 -17.99 2.06
N GLN A 302 2.60 -18.67 1.33
CA GLN A 302 4.01 -18.35 1.30
C GLN A 302 4.57 -18.68 -0.09
N HIS A 303 5.28 -17.73 -0.70
CA HIS A 303 5.87 -17.93 -2.02
C HIS A 303 7.18 -17.18 -2.18
N ALA A 304 8.09 -17.76 -2.95
CA ALA A 304 9.31 -17.08 -3.39
C ALA A 304 8.97 -15.83 -4.24
N PRO A 305 9.90 -14.89 -4.41
CA PRO A 305 9.68 -13.72 -5.26
C PRO A 305 9.16 -14.09 -6.65
N ILE A 306 8.17 -13.34 -7.13
CA ILE A 306 7.58 -13.50 -8.46
C ILE A 306 7.95 -12.26 -9.27
N GLU A 307 8.41 -12.45 -10.49
CA GLU A 307 8.75 -11.33 -11.34
C GLU A 307 7.53 -10.48 -11.68
N GLY A 308 7.66 -9.15 -11.49
CA GLY A 308 6.55 -8.20 -11.63
C GLY A 308 5.55 -8.18 -10.47
N PHE A 309 5.80 -9.01 -9.43
CA PHE A 309 5.10 -9.02 -8.14
C PHE A 309 6.11 -9.43 -7.08
N VAL A 310 6.82 -8.46 -6.50
CA VAL A 310 8.02 -8.76 -5.68
C VAL A 310 7.67 -9.43 -4.36
N ALA A 311 6.77 -8.83 -3.57
CA ALA A 311 6.29 -9.38 -2.31
C ALA A 311 4.86 -8.91 -2.04
N SER A 312 4.09 -9.70 -1.30
CA SER A 312 2.77 -9.27 -0.83
C SER A 312 2.92 -8.17 0.23
N THR A 313 2.12 -7.12 0.09
CA THR A 313 1.99 -6.03 1.08
C THR A 313 0.62 -6.03 1.74
N THR A 314 -0.40 -6.50 1.05
CA THR A 314 -1.76 -6.64 1.57
C THR A 314 -2.39 -7.93 1.07
N ALA A 315 -3.39 -8.43 1.79
CA ALA A 315 -4.20 -9.57 1.38
C ALA A 315 -5.67 -9.32 1.73
N ILE A 316 -6.56 -9.65 0.78
CA ILE A 316 -8.01 -9.60 0.98
C ILE A 316 -8.65 -10.89 0.45
N GLN A 317 -9.79 -11.26 1.02
CA GLN A 317 -10.60 -12.37 0.52
C GLN A 317 -11.82 -11.86 -0.25
N ILE A 318 -12.07 -12.45 -1.42
CA ILE A 318 -13.20 -12.15 -2.28
C ILE A 318 -13.85 -13.48 -2.69
N GLY A 319 -14.95 -13.83 -2.06
CA GLY A 319 -15.55 -15.15 -2.25
C GLY A 319 -14.57 -16.27 -1.91
N ASN A 320 -14.18 -17.07 -2.89
CA ASN A 320 -13.20 -18.16 -2.76
C ASN A 320 -11.80 -17.77 -3.23
N GLU A 321 -11.54 -16.50 -3.49
CA GLU A 321 -10.23 -16.03 -3.94
C GLU A 321 -9.53 -15.20 -2.86
N ILE A 322 -8.21 -15.33 -2.78
CA ILE A 322 -7.32 -14.41 -2.05
C ILE A 322 -6.61 -13.53 -3.07
N TRP A 323 -6.68 -12.23 -2.87
CA TRP A 323 -6.01 -11.22 -3.69
C TRP A 323 -4.90 -10.56 -2.89
N LEU A 324 -3.74 -10.37 -3.52
CA LEU A 324 -2.53 -9.85 -2.90
C LEU A 324 -2.07 -8.59 -3.62
N GLY A 325 -1.83 -7.52 -2.86
CA GLY A 325 -1.18 -6.30 -3.33
C GLY A 325 0.35 -6.38 -3.24
N THR A 326 1.03 -5.42 -3.89
CA THR A 326 2.49 -5.29 -3.86
C THR A 326 2.93 -3.83 -4.00
N HIS A 327 3.96 -3.44 -3.25
CA HIS A 327 4.55 -2.09 -3.36
C HIS A 327 5.52 -1.96 -4.55
N ARG A 328 5.94 -3.08 -5.15
CA ARG A 328 6.84 -3.12 -6.31
C ARG A 328 6.29 -4.02 -7.38
N GLY A 329 5.65 -3.44 -8.36
CA GLY A 329 5.07 -4.17 -9.47
C GLY A 329 3.90 -3.42 -10.08
N GLU A 330 3.30 -4.05 -11.09
CA GLU A 330 2.21 -3.45 -11.87
C GLU A 330 1.00 -4.39 -11.94
N ARG A 331 0.91 -5.31 -10.96
CA ARG A 331 -0.11 -6.35 -10.93
C ARG A 331 -0.54 -6.72 -9.52
N ILE A 332 -1.77 -7.14 -9.38
CA ILE A 332 -2.31 -7.85 -8.22
C ILE A 332 -2.16 -9.34 -8.50
N ALA A 333 -1.69 -10.12 -7.54
CA ALA A 333 -1.74 -11.57 -7.62
C ALA A 333 -3.01 -12.11 -6.98
N TYR A 334 -3.58 -13.20 -7.50
CA TYR A 334 -4.71 -13.86 -6.87
C TYR A 334 -4.69 -15.38 -7.09
N PHE A 335 -5.31 -16.11 -6.16
CA PHE A 335 -5.46 -17.56 -6.25
C PHE A 335 -6.74 -17.98 -5.54
N SER A 336 -7.28 -19.16 -5.92
CA SER A 336 -8.45 -19.75 -5.26
C SER A 336 -8.04 -20.54 -4.04
N LEU A 337 -8.85 -20.44 -2.98
CA LEU A 337 -8.75 -21.34 -1.83
C LEU A 337 -9.16 -22.76 -2.24
N PRO A 338 -8.60 -23.81 -1.58
CA PRO A 338 -8.91 -25.21 -1.86
C PRO A 338 -10.37 -25.57 -1.75
#